data_c7b5cb57522ad28e14a18811310feef2
#
_entry.id   c7b5cb57522ad28e14a18811310feef2
#
_cell.length_a   1.000
_cell.length_b   1.000
_cell.length_c   1.000
_cell.angle_alpha   90.00
_cell.angle_beta   90.00
_cell.angle_gamma   90.00
#
_symmetry.space_group_name_H-M   'P 1'
#
loop_
_entity.id
_entity.type
_entity.pdbx_description
1 polymer ?
#
loop_
_entity_poly.entity_id
_entity_poly.type
_entity_poly.pdbx_seq_one_letter_code
_entity_poly.pdbx_strand_id
1 'polypeptide(L)'
;MGLGVLDDKNLQHVPGTATLEDLTEPHTGTPHHGNVKHGKDGIILVPQPSDDPRDPLNWPLWRRDLITGILCLLSVIASTLSPLLAANTLTLTLYFETSFTNIALLTGYHLLGVGIAGFIFVASARVWGKRHLYLIGTIIIIISSAWGGASGDGNAEATLIGVQRRKRLYNSLLAARFFQGIGLAPFEALVNASVGDLYFVHERGLRMALSNLSLFGGAFFTPVIVGKLTNTLGWQWSLYLLAIFAAAMLPLVILFVPETTYTRADSLNTDIARTTPNNAEYYKPSSHELQPPSPGTSSPSNPTPTPTTAPALLSRANLSPFNGRHTPTPFLKLLLRPFPLFLHPGILWACLIQGTLIGWTVLIGIVLAAIMLGPPLFFNEVQTGYMYTGAFVGALLGFVLAGLLSDNSVKWLTKRNGGVYEPEFRMLLVIPQLVFGCAGLYGFGITASDTWRYGWFWPDFFFGLEVMGMVLGAVASALYIVDAHRDIAVEGFTCLLVFKNIFSFGLTFSGYNWLVQGGIRPVFMIISSVQVVVCCTTVLMCECNLFPLGLFVGDGADVEADVFGKKNRSFFARHDILGMLNLR
;
A
#
# COMPACT_ATOMS: atom_id res chain seq x y z
N MET A 1 25.64 11.16 25.03
CA MET A 1 25.86 10.49 23.73
C MET A 1 24.61 9.70 23.43
N GLY A 2 23.94 9.95 22.30
CA GLY A 2 22.78 9.19 21.88
C GLY A 2 23.17 7.76 21.51
N LEU A 3 22.19 6.87 21.30
CA LEU A 3 22.33 5.43 20.97
C LEU A 3 23.14 5.17 19.67
N GLY A 4 24.37 5.68 19.57
CA GLY A 4 25.24 5.46 18.42
C GLY A 4 24.84 6.20 17.14
N VAL A 5 24.05 7.26 17.21
CA VAL A 5 23.78 8.12 16.06
C VAL A 5 25.08 8.81 15.64
N LEU A 6 25.62 8.41 14.50
CA LEU A 6 26.85 8.99 13.95
C LEU A 6 26.50 10.30 13.23
N ASP A 7 27.11 11.40 13.68
CA ASP A 7 27.05 12.65 12.95
C ASP A 7 27.75 12.49 11.59
N ASP A 8 27.05 12.80 10.51
CA ASP A 8 27.69 12.85 9.19
C ASP A 8 28.56 14.11 9.12
N LYS A 9 29.90 13.94 9.09
CA LYS A 9 30.85 15.04 9.03
C LYS A 9 30.75 15.89 7.76
N ASN A 10 30.03 15.44 6.75
CA ASN A 10 29.93 16.05 5.44
C ASN A 10 28.55 16.68 5.13
N LEU A 11 27.53 16.37 5.93
CA LEU A 11 26.20 16.96 5.83
C LEU A 11 25.79 17.55 7.18
N GLN A 12 25.41 18.82 7.20
CA GLN A 12 24.89 19.47 8.41
C GLN A 12 23.56 18.89 8.86
N HIS A 13 22.77 18.32 7.93
CA HIS A 13 21.50 17.69 8.19
C HIS A 13 21.29 16.48 7.27
N VAL A 14 20.96 15.32 7.85
CA VAL A 14 20.59 14.12 7.09
C VAL A 14 19.08 14.08 6.92
N PRO A 15 18.54 13.93 5.69
CA PRO A 15 17.10 13.92 5.46
C PRO A 15 16.36 12.87 6.33
N GLY A 16 15.24 13.28 6.92
CA GLY A 16 14.42 12.42 7.80
C GLY A 16 14.81 12.43 9.28
N THR A 17 15.97 12.96 9.65
CA THR A 17 16.37 13.15 11.06
C THR A 17 15.69 14.41 11.63
N ALA A 18 15.09 14.33 12.82
CA ALA A 18 14.42 15.45 13.49
C ALA A 18 14.72 15.45 14.99
N THR A 19 14.68 16.63 15.64
CA THR A 19 14.82 16.70 17.11
C THR A 19 13.47 16.51 17.81
N LEU A 20 13.50 16.11 19.09
CA LEU A 20 12.27 15.92 19.88
C LEU A 20 11.53 17.27 20.08
N GLU A 21 12.27 18.37 20.14
CA GLU A 21 11.74 19.73 20.23
C GLU A 21 10.90 20.05 18.99
N ASP A 22 11.36 19.64 17.80
CA ASP A 22 10.61 19.79 16.54
C ASP A 22 9.31 18.94 16.50
N LEU A 23 9.21 17.91 17.35
CA LEU A 23 8.06 17.01 17.39
C LEU A 23 7.03 17.35 18.49
N THR A 24 7.43 18.07 19.55
CA THR A 24 6.64 18.25 20.77
C THR A 24 6.27 19.69 21.10
N GLU A 25 7.02 20.68 20.63
CA GLU A 25 6.72 22.07 20.93
C GLU A 25 6.06 22.80 19.75
N PRO A 26 4.97 23.56 20.00
CA PRO A 26 4.59 24.62 19.09
C PRO A 26 5.70 25.67 19.16
N HIS A 27 6.49 25.83 18.08
CA HIS A 27 7.61 26.74 18.02
C HIS A 27 7.22 28.16 18.45
N THR A 28 7.62 28.54 19.67
CA THR A 28 7.48 29.89 20.21
C THR A 28 8.68 30.79 19.85
N GLY A 29 9.56 30.34 18.99
CA GLY A 29 10.81 31.01 18.66
C GLY A 29 10.96 31.43 17.21
N THR A 30 10.78 32.72 16.96
CA THR A 30 10.97 33.58 15.79
C THR A 30 9.78 33.75 14.86
N PRO A 31 9.36 35.01 14.61
CA PRO A 31 8.25 35.30 13.70
C PRO A 31 8.73 35.09 12.26
N HIS A 32 8.37 33.93 11.67
CA HIS A 32 8.39 33.85 10.22
C HIS A 32 7.35 34.84 9.68
N HIS A 33 7.80 35.77 8.87
CA HIS A 33 6.97 36.73 8.14
C HIS A 33 6.01 36.00 7.20
N GLY A 34 4.89 35.51 7.74
CA GLY A 34 3.78 34.92 7.02
C GLY A 34 2.70 34.52 8.02
N ASN A 35 1.46 34.88 7.76
CA ASN A 35 0.28 34.50 8.56
C ASN A 35 0.10 32.99 8.54
N VAL A 36 0.72 32.26 9.48
CA VAL A 36 0.57 30.80 9.63
C VAL A 36 -0.84 30.53 10.13
N LYS A 37 -1.61 29.72 9.39
CA LYS A 37 -2.97 29.35 9.75
C LYS A 37 -2.95 28.29 10.86
N HIS A 38 -3.75 28.52 11.90
CA HIS A 38 -3.92 27.61 13.04
C HIS A 38 -5.29 26.96 12.99
N GLY A 39 -5.38 25.74 13.46
CA GLY A 39 -6.64 25.03 13.70
C GLY A 39 -7.39 25.58 14.92
N LYS A 40 -8.59 25.04 15.18
CA LYS A 40 -9.45 25.47 16.29
C LYS A 40 -8.79 25.31 17.67
N ASP A 41 -7.84 24.38 17.79
CA ASP A 41 -7.13 24.08 19.06
C ASP A 41 -5.74 24.75 19.14
N GLY A 42 -5.48 25.77 18.31
CA GLY A 42 -4.20 26.46 18.28
C GLY A 42 -3.07 25.67 17.59
N ILE A 43 -3.35 24.46 17.09
CA ILE A 43 -2.39 23.61 16.38
C ILE A 43 -2.08 24.22 15.02
N ILE A 44 -0.79 24.32 14.68
CA ILE A 44 -0.35 24.74 13.34
C ILE A 44 -0.83 23.70 12.31
N LEU A 45 -1.52 24.17 11.27
CA LEU A 45 -1.99 23.32 10.20
C LEU A 45 -0.83 22.88 9.30
N VAL A 46 -0.61 21.58 9.14
CA VAL A 46 0.43 21.02 8.27
C VAL A 46 -0.23 20.01 7.31
N PRO A 47 -0.02 20.16 5.99
CA PRO A 47 0.52 21.31 5.28
C PRO A 47 -0.37 22.55 5.38
N GLN A 48 0.21 23.74 5.14
CA GLN A 48 -0.56 25.00 5.19
C GLN A 48 -1.58 25.05 4.05
N PRO A 49 -2.89 25.27 4.33
CA PRO A 49 -3.89 25.38 3.29
C PRO A 49 -3.71 26.70 2.53
N SER A 50 -3.88 26.64 1.20
CA SER A 50 -3.90 27.83 0.35
C SER A 50 -5.17 28.69 0.59
N ASP A 51 -5.23 29.89 0.02
CA ASP A 51 -6.44 30.71 0.08
C ASP A 51 -7.46 30.35 -1.02
N ASP A 52 -7.12 29.39 -1.91
CA ASP A 52 -8.03 28.91 -2.96
C ASP A 52 -9.12 28.01 -2.36
N PRO A 53 -10.41 28.32 -2.55
CA PRO A 53 -11.50 27.45 -2.11
C PRO A 53 -11.53 26.07 -2.79
N ARG A 54 -10.75 25.87 -3.86
CA ARG A 54 -10.56 24.55 -4.51
C ARG A 54 -9.56 23.66 -3.80
N ASP A 55 -8.74 24.20 -2.87
CA ASP A 55 -7.85 23.38 -2.07
C ASP A 55 -8.67 22.40 -1.19
N PRO A 56 -8.46 21.08 -1.30
CA PRO A 56 -9.21 20.08 -0.52
C PRO A 56 -9.11 20.26 0.99
N LEU A 57 -8.02 20.84 1.51
CA LEU A 57 -7.85 21.11 2.93
C LEU A 57 -8.81 22.18 3.47
N ASN A 58 -9.32 23.06 2.60
CA ASN A 58 -10.32 24.08 2.97
C ASN A 58 -11.75 23.56 3.01
N TRP A 59 -11.98 22.32 2.54
CA TRP A 59 -13.33 21.76 2.54
C TRP A 59 -13.77 21.37 3.95
N PRO A 60 -15.07 21.47 4.26
CA PRO A 60 -15.59 21.08 5.57
C PRO A 60 -15.33 19.59 5.83
N LEU A 61 -15.08 19.23 7.08
CA LEU A 61 -14.66 17.88 7.49
C LEU A 61 -15.65 16.80 7.03
N TRP A 62 -16.96 17.04 7.16
CA TRP A 62 -18.00 16.09 6.71
C TRP A 62 -17.89 15.73 5.23
N ARG A 63 -17.50 16.71 4.37
CA ARG A 63 -17.31 16.49 2.93
C ARG A 63 -16.08 15.63 2.67
N ARG A 64 -14.99 15.90 3.38
CA ARG A 64 -13.74 15.10 3.32
C ARG A 64 -13.98 13.66 3.78
N ASP A 65 -14.71 13.48 4.90
CA ASP A 65 -15.06 12.18 5.45
C ASP A 65 -16.03 11.41 4.53
N LEU A 66 -16.98 12.09 3.87
CA LEU A 66 -17.86 11.48 2.86
C LEU A 66 -17.06 10.93 1.66
N ILE A 67 -16.13 11.72 1.12
CA ILE A 67 -15.26 11.31 0.00
C ILE A 67 -14.44 10.07 0.42
N THR A 68 -13.81 10.14 1.58
CA THR A 68 -13.01 9.03 2.12
C THR A 68 -13.87 7.79 2.36
N GLY A 69 -15.08 7.93 2.90
CA GLY A 69 -16.02 6.83 3.10
C GLY A 69 -16.41 6.13 1.80
N ILE A 70 -16.71 6.89 0.73
CA ILE A 70 -17.02 6.34 -0.59
C ILE A 70 -15.81 5.60 -1.17
N LEU A 71 -14.60 6.17 -1.08
CA LEU A 71 -13.37 5.53 -1.54
C LEU A 71 -13.06 4.25 -0.74
N CYS A 72 -13.27 4.25 0.56
CA CYS A 72 -13.11 3.06 1.42
C CYS A 72 -14.10 1.95 1.04
N LEU A 73 -15.39 2.28 0.85
CA LEU A 73 -16.39 1.30 0.41
C LEU A 73 -16.03 0.70 -0.95
N LEU A 74 -15.59 1.54 -1.88
CA LEU A 74 -15.16 1.07 -3.19
C LEU A 74 -13.87 0.25 -3.12
N SER A 75 -12.96 0.59 -2.21
CA SER A 75 -11.76 -0.22 -1.93
C SER A 75 -12.12 -1.60 -1.37
N VAL A 76 -13.11 -1.71 -0.48
CA VAL A 76 -13.64 -3.01 -0.03
C VAL A 76 -14.12 -3.82 -1.23
N ILE A 77 -14.98 -3.25 -2.09
CA ILE A 77 -15.53 -3.94 -3.27
C ILE A 77 -14.39 -4.34 -4.22
N ALA A 78 -13.45 -3.46 -4.49
CA ALA A 78 -12.33 -3.74 -5.40
C ALA A 78 -11.38 -4.81 -4.83
N SER A 79 -11.07 -4.77 -3.53
CA SER A 79 -10.17 -5.73 -2.89
C SER A 79 -10.73 -7.15 -2.82
N THR A 80 -12.08 -7.32 -2.87
CA THR A 80 -12.71 -8.64 -2.94
C THR A 80 -12.29 -9.42 -4.19
N LEU A 81 -11.88 -8.74 -5.25
CA LEU A 81 -11.47 -9.36 -6.51
C LEU A 81 -10.28 -10.32 -6.35
N SER A 82 -9.30 -9.99 -5.51
CA SER A 82 -8.10 -10.81 -5.36
C SER A 82 -8.40 -12.22 -4.87
N PRO A 83 -9.05 -12.43 -3.70
CA PRO A 83 -9.33 -13.76 -3.17
C PRO A 83 -10.70 -14.32 -3.62
N LEU A 84 -11.40 -13.67 -4.53
CA LEU A 84 -12.77 -14.01 -4.93
C LEU A 84 -12.96 -15.48 -5.30
N LEU A 85 -11.98 -16.08 -5.95
CA LEU A 85 -12.05 -17.48 -6.41
C LEU A 85 -11.32 -18.45 -5.47
N ALA A 86 -10.74 -17.99 -4.38
CA ALA A 86 -9.92 -18.81 -3.50
C ALA A 86 -10.71 -19.97 -2.83
N ALA A 87 -11.92 -19.70 -2.35
CA ALA A 87 -12.79 -20.73 -1.78
C ALA A 87 -13.34 -21.71 -2.84
N ASN A 88 -13.37 -21.30 -4.11
CA ASN A 88 -14.03 -22.01 -5.21
C ASN A 88 -13.07 -22.83 -6.06
N THR A 89 -11.82 -23.01 -5.63
CA THR A 89 -10.76 -23.65 -6.43
C THR A 89 -11.16 -25.05 -6.90
N LEU A 90 -11.78 -25.87 -6.04
CA LEU A 90 -12.25 -27.20 -6.41
C LEU A 90 -13.39 -27.14 -7.44
N THR A 91 -14.41 -26.34 -7.16
CA THR A 91 -15.59 -26.18 -8.03
C THR A 91 -15.17 -25.76 -9.44
N LEU A 92 -14.23 -24.81 -9.54
CA LEU A 92 -13.69 -24.35 -10.82
C LEU A 92 -12.83 -25.42 -11.52
N THR A 93 -12.03 -26.18 -10.75
CA THR A 93 -11.22 -27.29 -11.28
C THR A 93 -12.11 -28.34 -11.93
N LEU A 94 -13.21 -28.72 -11.27
CA LEU A 94 -14.17 -29.67 -11.79
C LEU A 94 -14.98 -29.09 -12.95
N TYR A 95 -15.40 -27.82 -12.86
CA TYR A 95 -16.19 -27.15 -13.90
C TYR A 95 -15.43 -27.01 -15.23
N PHE A 96 -14.16 -26.59 -15.17
CA PHE A 96 -13.32 -26.41 -16.37
C PHE A 96 -12.53 -27.67 -16.75
N GLU A 97 -12.60 -28.74 -15.96
CA GLU A 97 -11.83 -29.98 -16.15
C GLU A 97 -10.32 -29.69 -16.32
N THR A 98 -9.76 -28.88 -15.43
CA THR A 98 -8.39 -28.40 -15.53
C THR A 98 -7.61 -28.63 -14.23
N SER A 99 -6.29 -28.38 -14.22
CA SER A 99 -5.45 -28.55 -13.03
C SER A 99 -5.66 -27.43 -12.01
N PHE A 100 -5.34 -27.70 -10.74
CA PHE A 100 -5.29 -26.68 -9.69
C PHE A 100 -4.33 -25.54 -10.03
N THR A 101 -3.21 -25.83 -10.71
CA THR A 101 -2.26 -24.80 -11.18
C THR A 101 -2.93 -23.82 -12.13
N ASN A 102 -3.73 -24.32 -13.08
CA ASN A 102 -4.44 -23.44 -14.00
C ASN A 102 -5.47 -22.56 -13.26
N ILE A 103 -6.16 -23.09 -12.26
CA ILE A 103 -7.06 -22.28 -11.44
C ILE A 103 -6.28 -21.23 -10.62
N ALA A 104 -5.12 -21.58 -10.08
CA ALA A 104 -4.22 -20.62 -9.40
C ALA A 104 -3.79 -19.48 -10.34
N LEU A 105 -3.56 -19.75 -11.63
CA LEU A 105 -3.24 -18.74 -12.64
C LEU A 105 -4.34 -17.69 -12.84
N LEU A 106 -5.61 -18.00 -12.56
CA LEU A 106 -6.69 -17.00 -12.58
C LEU A 106 -6.41 -15.88 -11.56
N THR A 107 -5.92 -16.25 -10.37
CA THR A 107 -5.46 -15.26 -9.38
C THR A 107 -4.14 -14.61 -9.81
N GLY A 108 -3.22 -15.37 -10.38
CA GLY A 108 -1.96 -14.85 -10.89
C GLY A 108 -2.14 -13.76 -11.94
N TYR A 109 -2.92 -14.00 -12.98
CA TYR A 109 -3.15 -12.99 -14.03
C TYR A 109 -3.88 -11.75 -13.51
N HIS A 110 -4.73 -11.90 -12.49
CA HIS A 110 -5.29 -10.75 -11.78
C HIS A 110 -4.19 -9.90 -11.13
N LEU A 111 -3.26 -10.51 -10.39
CA LEU A 111 -2.14 -9.81 -9.75
C LEU A 111 -1.18 -9.19 -10.79
N LEU A 112 -0.93 -9.87 -11.91
CA LEU A 112 -0.18 -9.31 -13.03
C LEU A 112 -0.84 -8.03 -13.56
N GLY A 113 -2.17 -8.05 -13.72
CA GLY A 113 -2.95 -6.87 -14.13
C GLY A 113 -2.77 -5.69 -13.17
N VAL A 114 -2.83 -5.93 -11.85
CA VAL A 114 -2.57 -4.91 -10.82
C VAL A 114 -1.14 -4.35 -10.94
N GLY A 115 -0.14 -5.23 -11.05
CA GLY A 115 1.27 -4.84 -11.11
C GLY A 115 1.58 -3.95 -12.34
N ILE A 116 1.11 -4.34 -13.53
CA ILE A 116 1.32 -3.55 -14.76
C ILE A 116 0.57 -2.22 -14.69
N ALA A 117 -0.70 -2.25 -14.27
CA ALA A 117 -1.53 -1.04 -14.19
C ALA A 117 -1.00 -0.05 -13.14
N GLY A 118 -0.36 -0.53 -12.08
CA GLY A 118 0.23 0.31 -11.05
C GLY A 118 1.23 1.33 -11.60
N PHE A 119 2.13 0.92 -12.48
CA PHE A 119 3.07 1.85 -13.14
C PHE A 119 2.34 2.94 -13.93
N ILE A 120 1.36 2.52 -14.75
CA ILE A 120 0.65 3.43 -15.67
C ILE A 120 -0.22 4.40 -14.89
N PHE A 121 -0.96 3.90 -13.90
CA PHE A 121 -1.94 4.69 -13.18
C PHE A 121 -1.33 5.67 -12.18
N VAL A 122 -0.24 5.30 -11.50
CA VAL A 122 0.45 6.25 -10.62
C VAL A 122 1.08 7.39 -11.43
N ALA A 123 1.72 7.09 -12.58
CA ALA A 123 2.23 8.13 -13.48
C ALA A 123 1.09 9.02 -14.02
N SER A 124 -0.05 8.42 -14.41
CA SER A 124 -1.25 9.14 -14.87
C SER A 124 -1.85 10.04 -13.78
N ALA A 125 -1.92 9.54 -12.54
CA ALA A 125 -2.43 10.30 -11.40
C ALA A 125 -1.61 11.58 -11.14
N ARG A 126 -0.30 11.53 -11.32
CA ARG A 126 0.56 12.71 -11.19
C ARG A 126 0.36 13.74 -12.29
N VAL A 127 0.09 13.29 -13.53
CA VAL A 127 -0.09 14.21 -14.68
C VAL A 127 -1.47 14.83 -14.70
N TRP A 128 -2.53 14.02 -14.52
CA TRP A 128 -3.92 14.41 -14.76
C TRP A 128 -4.83 14.33 -13.52
N GLY A 129 -4.28 14.04 -12.35
CA GLY A 129 -5.05 13.86 -11.13
C GLY A 129 -5.54 12.42 -10.93
N LYS A 130 -6.32 12.18 -9.87
CA LYS A 130 -6.72 10.83 -9.42
C LYS A 130 -8.14 10.45 -9.84
N ARG A 131 -9.04 11.42 -10.00
CA ARG A 131 -10.47 11.19 -10.23
C ARG A 131 -10.76 10.32 -11.44
N HIS A 132 -10.15 10.62 -12.60
CA HIS A 132 -10.37 9.86 -13.83
C HIS A 132 -10.01 8.38 -13.68
N LEU A 133 -9.00 8.06 -12.84
CA LEU A 133 -8.57 6.70 -12.59
C LEU A 133 -9.55 5.92 -11.72
N TYR A 134 -10.17 6.57 -10.73
CA TYR A 134 -11.25 5.95 -9.98
C TYR A 134 -12.46 5.62 -10.85
N LEU A 135 -12.83 6.51 -11.77
CA LEU A 135 -13.91 6.27 -12.72
C LEU A 135 -13.56 5.13 -13.69
N ILE A 136 -12.39 5.19 -14.33
CA ILE A 136 -11.92 4.15 -15.26
C ILE A 136 -11.81 2.81 -14.54
N GLY A 137 -11.20 2.76 -13.35
CA GLY A 137 -11.05 1.55 -12.56
C GLY A 137 -12.41 0.93 -12.22
N THR A 138 -13.38 1.73 -11.76
CA THR A 138 -14.73 1.25 -11.46
C THR A 138 -15.42 0.69 -12.69
N ILE A 139 -15.35 1.37 -13.84
CA ILE A 139 -15.93 0.90 -15.10
C ILE A 139 -15.28 -0.41 -15.54
N ILE A 140 -13.96 -0.53 -15.47
CA ILE A 140 -13.25 -1.77 -15.80
C ILE A 140 -13.69 -2.90 -14.87
N ILE A 141 -13.85 -2.66 -13.55
CA ILE A 141 -14.34 -3.66 -12.60
C ILE A 141 -15.73 -4.14 -12.97
N ILE A 142 -16.66 -3.22 -13.32
CA ILE A 142 -18.02 -3.57 -13.72
C ILE A 142 -18.02 -4.47 -14.96
N ILE A 143 -17.35 -4.02 -16.03
CA ILE A 143 -17.33 -4.74 -17.30
C ILE A 143 -16.63 -6.09 -17.16
N SER A 144 -15.47 -6.13 -16.53
CA SER A 144 -14.67 -7.35 -16.40
C SER A 144 -15.31 -8.36 -15.44
N SER A 145 -16.02 -7.91 -14.41
CA SER A 145 -16.75 -8.81 -13.50
C SER A 145 -17.99 -9.38 -14.16
N ALA A 146 -18.78 -8.58 -14.89
CA ALA A 146 -19.90 -9.08 -15.67
C ALA A 146 -19.43 -10.08 -16.76
N TRP A 147 -18.34 -9.75 -17.46
CA TRP A 147 -17.71 -10.64 -18.44
C TRP A 147 -17.23 -11.95 -17.80
N GLY A 148 -16.55 -11.89 -16.63
CA GLY A 148 -16.09 -13.06 -15.90
C GLY A 148 -17.25 -13.97 -15.46
N GLY A 149 -18.37 -13.41 -15.00
CA GLY A 149 -19.58 -14.15 -14.67
C GLY A 149 -20.17 -14.88 -15.90
N ALA A 150 -20.25 -14.19 -17.04
CA ALA A 150 -20.74 -14.77 -18.29
C ALA A 150 -19.83 -15.89 -18.86
N SER A 151 -18.58 -15.99 -18.42
CA SER A 151 -17.69 -17.10 -18.80
C SER A 151 -18.10 -18.45 -18.20
N GLY A 152 -19.11 -18.50 -17.34
CA GLY A 152 -19.69 -19.71 -16.76
C GLY A 152 -20.98 -20.18 -17.42
N ASP A 153 -21.57 -19.43 -18.35
CA ASP A 153 -22.88 -19.73 -18.94
C ASP A 153 -22.79 -20.75 -20.11
N GLY A 154 -22.23 -21.93 -19.85
CA GLY A 154 -22.06 -22.93 -20.88
C GLY A 154 -22.40 -24.35 -20.41
N ASN A 155 -23.61 -24.89 -20.72
CA ASN A 155 -23.85 -26.31 -20.68
C ASN A 155 -22.96 -27.00 -21.71
N ALA A 156 -21.73 -27.39 -21.29
CA ALA A 156 -20.81 -28.12 -22.13
C ALA A 156 -21.07 -29.64 -21.96
N GLU A 157 -21.67 -30.26 -22.95
CA GLU A 157 -21.76 -31.71 -23.01
C GLU A 157 -20.37 -32.35 -23.08
N ALA A 158 -20.26 -33.61 -22.59
CA ALA A 158 -18.99 -34.37 -22.58
C ALA A 158 -18.61 -34.87 -23.99
N THR A 159 -18.50 -33.94 -24.94
CA THR A 159 -18.08 -34.15 -26.32
C THR A 159 -16.79 -33.41 -26.63
N LEU A 160 -16.08 -33.76 -27.71
CA LEU A 160 -14.87 -33.01 -28.17
C LEU A 160 -15.15 -31.51 -28.33
N ILE A 161 -16.34 -31.14 -28.78
CA ILE A 161 -16.82 -29.77 -28.90
C ILE A 161 -16.96 -29.15 -27.51
N GLY A 162 -17.44 -29.90 -26.51
CA GLY A 162 -17.55 -29.45 -25.13
C GLY A 162 -16.22 -29.16 -24.46
N VAL A 163 -15.19 -29.99 -24.66
CA VAL A 163 -13.83 -29.77 -24.15
C VAL A 163 -13.22 -28.49 -24.73
N GLN A 164 -13.37 -28.28 -26.04
CA GLN A 164 -12.86 -27.08 -26.69
C GLN A 164 -13.61 -25.79 -26.24
N ARG A 165 -14.91 -25.91 -25.99
CA ARG A 165 -15.74 -24.85 -25.43
C ARG A 165 -15.28 -24.48 -24.01
N ARG A 166 -15.08 -25.47 -23.11
CA ARG A 166 -14.61 -25.24 -21.72
C ARG A 166 -13.25 -24.54 -21.70
N LYS A 167 -12.30 -24.95 -22.55
CA LYS A 167 -11.01 -24.29 -22.70
C LYS A 167 -11.16 -22.84 -23.14
N ARG A 168 -12.07 -22.55 -24.05
CA ARG A 168 -12.37 -21.17 -24.50
C ARG A 168 -12.98 -20.35 -23.37
N LEU A 169 -13.90 -20.91 -22.59
CA LEU A 169 -14.51 -20.25 -21.44
C LEU A 169 -13.49 -19.97 -20.33
N TYR A 170 -12.58 -20.92 -20.05
CA TYR A 170 -11.47 -20.72 -19.11
C TYR A 170 -10.55 -19.55 -19.57
N ASN A 171 -10.15 -19.51 -20.84
CA ASN A 171 -9.33 -18.42 -21.37
C ASN A 171 -10.08 -17.07 -21.31
N SER A 172 -11.38 -17.06 -21.50
CA SER A 172 -12.24 -15.89 -21.36
C SER A 172 -12.24 -15.40 -19.90
N LEU A 173 -12.41 -16.29 -18.93
CA LEU A 173 -12.33 -15.96 -17.51
C LEU A 173 -10.93 -15.44 -17.14
N LEU A 174 -9.87 -16.07 -17.66
CA LEU A 174 -8.49 -15.64 -17.44
C LEU A 174 -8.26 -14.20 -17.90
N ALA A 175 -8.74 -13.86 -19.10
CA ALA A 175 -8.68 -12.49 -19.62
C ALA A 175 -9.49 -11.51 -18.73
N ALA A 176 -10.71 -11.88 -18.34
CA ALA A 176 -11.54 -11.09 -17.46
C ALA A 176 -10.81 -10.81 -16.11
N ARG A 177 -10.15 -11.82 -15.53
CA ARG A 177 -9.35 -11.68 -14.31
C ARG A 177 -8.20 -10.70 -14.46
N PHE A 178 -7.50 -10.71 -15.60
CA PHE A 178 -6.44 -9.73 -15.88
C PHE A 178 -6.98 -8.29 -15.90
N PHE A 179 -8.10 -8.05 -16.59
CA PHE A 179 -8.74 -6.74 -16.61
C PHE A 179 -9.30 -6.34 -15.24
N GLN A 180 -9.80 -7.28 -14.43
CA GLN A 180 -10.19 -7.02 -13.04
C GLN A 180 -8.99 -6.50 -12.23
N GLY A 181 -7.79 -7.07 -12.43
CA GLY A 181 -6.56 -6.56 -11.81
C GLY A 181 -6.25 -5.13 -12.22
N ILE A 182 -6.38 -4.80 -13.50
CA ILE A 182 -6.22 -3.41 -13.98
C ILE A 182 -7.21 -2.49 -13.27
N GLY A 183 -8.48 -2.91 -13.11
CA GLY A 183 -9.51 -2.13 -12.42
C GLY A 183 -9.24 -1.92 -10.92
N LEU A 184 -8.60 -2.90 -10.24
CA LEU A 184 -8.25 -2.79 -8.82
C LEU A 184 -7.12 -1.79 -8.57
N ALA A 185 -6.15 -1.68 -9.47
CA ALA A 185 -4.90 -0.95 -9.26
C ALA A 185 -5.07 0.50 -8.74
N PRO A 186 -6.04 1.33 -9.22
CA PRO A 186 -6.23 2.68 -8.68
C PRO A 186 -6.60 2.69 -7.19
N PHE A 187 -7.40 1.72 -6.75
CA PHE A 187 -7.88 1.65 -5.36
C PHE A 187 -6.77 1.22 -4.41
N GLU A 188 -5.90 0.34 -4.85
CA GLU A 188 -4.74 -0.10 -4.07
C GLU A 188 -3.64 0.97 -4.01
N ALA A 189 -3.40 1.71 -5.11
CA ALA A 189 -2.32 2.68 -5.22
C ALA A 189 -2.68 4.08 -4.71
N LEU A 190 -3.90 4.56 -4.94
CA LEU A 190 -4.22 5.99 -4.87
C LEU A 190 -5.13 6.40 -3.71
N VAL A 191 -5.86 5.47 -3.07
CA VAL A 191 -6.79 5.84 -1.99
C VAL A 191 -6.04 6.44 -0.80
N ASN A 192 -4.95 5.82 -0.36
CA ASN A 192 -4.11 6.38 0.70
C ASN A 192 -3.50 7.73 0.32
N ALA A 193 -3.13 7.91 -0.95
CA ALA A 193 -2.65 9.19 -1.46
C ALA A 193 -3.76 10.26 -1.47
N SER A 194 -5.02 9.89 -1.74
CA SER A 194 -6.16 10.81 -1.64
C SER A 194 -6.47 11.20 -0.19
N VAL A 195 -6.34 10.27 0.76
CA VAL A 195 -6.41 10.60 2.19
C VAL A 195 -5.30 11.59 2.56
N GLY A 196 -4.10 11.43 2.01
CA GLY A 196 -2.99 12.38 2.17
C GLY A 196 -3.30 13.80 1.70
N ASP A 197 -4.08 13.95 0.60
CA ASP A 197 -4.47 15.26 0.06
C ASP A 197 -5.60 15.93 0.85
N LEU A 198 -6.50 15.11 1.43
CA LEU A 198 -7.74 15.59 2.06
C LEU A 198 -7.56 16.03 3.52
N TYR A 199 -6.55 15.52 4.23
CA TYR A 199 -6.44 15.73 5.67
C TYR A 199 -5.09 16.28 6.10
N PHE A 200 -5.13 17.11 7.14
CA PHE A 200 -3.93 17.55 7.85
C PHE A 200 -3.22 16.38 8.55
N VAL A 201 -1.93 16.53 8.83
CA VAL A 201 -1.12 15.46 9.44
C VAL A 201 -1.74 14.93 10.73
N HIS A 202 -2.27 15.82 11.60
CA HIS A 202 -2.90 15.42 12.87
C HIS A 202 -4.25 14.69 12.71
N GLU A 203 -4.96 14.87 11.57
CA GLU A 203 -6.24 14.21 11.27
C GLU A 203 -6.09 12.92 10.46
N ARG A 204 -4.93 12.72 9.84
CA ARG A 204 -4.68 11.71 8.80
C ARG A 204 -4.62 10.27 9.34
N GLY A 205 -4.07 10.07 10.55
CA GLY A 205 -3.74 8.75 11.08
C GLY A 205 -4.91 7.77 11.08
N LEU A 206 -6.03 8.13 11.70
CA LEU A 206 -7.24 7.29 11.79
C LEU A 206 -7.81 6.98 10.39
N ARG A 207 -7.82 7.95 9.48
CA ARG A 207 -8.39 7.80 8.14
C ARG A 207 -7.53 6.93 7.23
N MET A 208 -6.21 7.01 7.37
CA MET A 208 -5.29 6.07 6.71
C MET A 208 -5.44 4.64 7.26
N ALA A 209 -5.59 4.49 8.56
CA ALA A 209 -5.87 3.18 9.15
C ALA A 209 -7.18 2.60 8.61
N LEU A 210 -8.24 3.41 8.51
CA LEU A 210 -9.54 2.99 7.96
C LEU A 210 -9.42 2.58 6.47
N SER A 211 -8.70 3.32 5.65
CA SER A 211 -8.51 2.98 4.23
C SER A 211 -7.71 1.69 4.03
N ASN A 212 -6.67 1.48 4.82
CA ASN A 212 -5.91 0.23 4.81
C ASN A 212 -6.74 -0.96 5.33
N LEU A 213 -7.53 -0.75 6.40
CA LEU A 213 -8.45 -1.76 6.91
C LEU A 213 -9.51 -2.13 5.86
N SER A 214 -10.01 -1.16 5.10
CA SER A 214 -10.97 -1.39 4.01
C SER A 214 -10.37 -2.29 2.93
N LEU A 215 -9.11 -2.08 2.56
CA LEU A 215 -8.42 -2.86 1.55
C LEU A 215 -8.15 -4.31 2.03
N PHE A 216 -7.48 -4.48 3.16
CA PHE A 216 -7.10 -5.79 3.68
C PHE A 216 -8.29 -6.55 4.29
N GLY A 217 -9.17 -5.85 5.02
CA GLY A 217 -10.38 -6.44 5.59
C GLY A 217 -11.31 -6.96 4.52
N GLY A 218 -11.51 -6.21 3.43
CA GLY A 218 -12.26 -6.66 2.27
C GLY A 218 -11.67 -7.93 1.66
N ALA A 219 -10.35 -7.96 1.47
CA ALA A 219 -9.68 -9.12 0.90
C ALA A 219 -9.85 -10.39 1.74
N PHE A 220 -9.57 -10.36 3.05
CA PHE A 220 -9.62 -11.58 3.87
C PHE A 220 -11.03 -12.00 4.27
N PHE A 221 -12.01 -11.09 4.31
CA PHE A 221 -13.40 -11.45 4.61
C PHE A 221 -14.16 -12.01 3.41
N THR A 222 -13.71 -11.74 2.21
CA THR A 222 -14.36 -12.16 0.96
C THR A 222 -14.56 -13.68 0.85
N PRO A 223 -13.56 -14.56 1.06
CA PRO A 223 -13.75 -15.99 0.90
C PRO A 223 -14.81 -16.56 1.85
N VAL A 224 -14.97 -15.97 3.04
CA VAL A 224 -16.01 -16.37 4.01
C VAL A 224 -17.41 -16.20 3.43
N ILE A 225 -17.66 -15.07 2.76
CA ILE A 225 -18.96 -14.80 2.11
C ILE A 225 -19.10 -15.62 0.84
N VAL A 226 -18.08 -15.63 0.00
CA VAL A 226 -18.12 -16.25 -1.34
C VAL A 226 -18.27 -17.76 -1.27
N GLY A 227 -17.66 -18.44 -0.29
CA GLY A 227 -17.88 -19.87 -0.08
C GLY A 227 -19.36 -20.20 0.09
N LYS A 228 -20.08 -19.45 0.93
CA LYS A 228 -21.53 -19.62 1.12
C LYS A 228 -22.32 -19.26 -0.14
N LEU A 229 -21.97 -18.17 -0.80
CA LEU A 229 -22.63 -17.71 -2.01
C LEU A 229 -22.52 -18.73 -3.15
N THR A 230 -21.35 -19.30 -3.36
CA THR A 230 -21.09 -20.32 -4.38
C THR A 230 -21.93 -21.57 -4.16
N ASN A 231 -22.05 -22.02 -2.91
CA ASN A 231 -22.85 -23.19 -2.57
C ASN A 231 -24.35 -22.98 -2.83
N THR A 232 -24.86 -21.73 -2.74
CA THR A 232 -26.28 -21.41 -2.88
C THR A 232 -26.69 -20.99 -4.30
N LEU A 233 -25.89 -20.14 -4.94
CA LEU A 233 -26.21 -19.48 -6.21
C LEU A 233 -25.24 -19.84 -7.35
N GLY A 234 -24.14 -20.51 -7.04
CA GLY A 234 -23.08 -20.80 -8.00
C GLY A 234 -21.99 -19.72 -8.03
N TRP A 235 -20.80 -20.12 -8.49
CA TRP A 235 -19.61 -19.26 -8.49
C TRP A 235 -19.74 -18.00 -9.38
N GLN A 236 -20.53 -18.07 -10.45
CA GLN A 236 -20.76 -16.95 -11.37
C GLN A 236 -21.40 -15.76 -10.67
N TRP A 237 -22.31 -16.02 -9.72
CA TRP A 237 -23.00 -14.99 -8.96
C TRP A 237 -22.07 -14.17 -8.08
N SER A 238 -20.93 -14.71 -7.66
CA SER A 238 -19.92 -13.93 -6.92
C SER A 238 -19.37 -12.78 -7.78
N LEU A 239 -19.20 -13.01 -9.09
CA LEU A 239 -18.75 -12.01 -10.05
C LEU A 239 -19.87 -11.04 -10.45
N TYR A 240 -21.10 -11.54 -10.67
CA TYR A 240 -22.24 -10.67 -11.01
C TYR A 240 -22.60 -9.72 -9.86
N LEU A 241 -22.64 -10.20 -8.62
CA LEU A 241 -22.91 -9.35 -7.46
C LEU A 241 -21.85 -8.25 -7.30
N LEU A 242 -20.58 -8.60 -7.53
CA LEU A 242 -19.52 -7.62 -7.51
C LEU A 242 -19.69 -6.55 -8.58
N ALA A 243 -20.10 -6.94 -9.82
CA ALA A 243 -20.42 -5.99 -10.88
C ALA A 243 -21.60 -5.08 -10.49
N ILE A 244 -22.64 -5.63 -9.86
CA ILE A 244 -23.80 -4.87 -9.38
C ILE A 244 -23.41 -3.87 -8.31
N PHE A 245 -22.64 -4.29 -7.29
CA PHE A 245 -22.18 -3.38 -6.23
C PHE A 245 -21.26 -2.28 -6.77
N ALA A 246 -20.33 -2.63 -7.67
CA ALA A 246 -19.47 -1.64 -8.32
C ALA A 246 -20.29 -0.67 -9.18
N ALA A 247 -21.31 -1.15 -9.90
CA ALA A 247 -22.22 -0.31 -10.68
C ALA A 247 -23.05 0.64 -9.80
N ALA A 248 -23.49 0.18 -8.62
CA ALA A 248 -24.19 1.02 -7.65
C ALA A 248 -23.28 2.11 -7.06
N MET A 249 -21.97 1.84 -6.92
CA MET A 249 -20.99 2.83 -6.45
C MET A 249 -20.60 3.86 -7.50
N LEU A 250 -20.70 3.54 -8.79
CA LEU A 250 -20.28 4.44 -9.87
C LEU A 250 -20.96 5.82 -9.82
N PRO A 251 -22.29 5.94 -9.66
CA PRO A 251 -22.95 7.25 -9.49
C PRO A 251 -22.43 8.02 -8.28
N LEU A 252 -22.14 7.35 -7.17
CA LEU A 252 -21.60 7.98 -5.96
C LEU A 252 -20.20 8.56 -6.22
N VAL A 253 -19.36 7.85 -6.95
CA VAL A 253 -18.04 8.35 -7.36
C VAL A 253 -18.16 9.54 -8.30
N ILE A 254 -19.06 9.49 -9.30
CA ILE A 254 -19.29 10.58 -10.25
C ILE A 254 -19.75 11.84 -9.52
N LEU A 255 -20.67 11.73 -8.58
CA LEU A 255 -21.33 12.88 -7.94
C LEU A 255 -20.53 13.43 -6.76
N PHE A 256 -19.92 12.57 -5.95
CA PHE A 256 -19.37 12.95 -4.64
C PHE A 256 -17.86 12.90 -4.52
N VAL A 257 -17.14 12.23 -5.46
CA VAL A 257 -15.67 12.17 -5.43
C VAL A 257 -15.09 13.15 -6.48
N PRO A 258 -14.83 14.42 -6.11
CA PRO A 258 -14.18 15.39 -7.00
C PRO A 258 -12.68 15.06 -7.14
N GLU A 259 -11.95 15.85 -7.93
CA GLU A 259 -10.50 15.77 -7.97
C GLU A 259 -9.89 16.19 -6.63
N THR A 260 -9.05 15.33 -6.05
CA THR A 260 -8.37 15.57 -4.77
C THR A 260 -6.96 16.10 -4.93
N THR A 261 -6.38 15.95 -6.11
CA THR A 261 -5.02 16.42 -6.38
C THR A 261 -5.00 17.94 -6.50
N TYR A 262 -4.21 18.58 -5.64
CA TYR A 262 -4.02 20.02 -5.65
C TYR A 262 -2.53 20.35 -5.52
N THR A 263 -2.01 21.17 -6.43
CA THR A 263 -0.61 21.61 -6.43
C THR A 263 -0.51 22.90 -5.62
N ARG A 264 0.05 22.83 -4.42
CA ARG A 264 0.33 23.97 -3.56
C ARG A 264 1.69 24.57 -3.91
N ALA A 265 1.88 25.85 -3.63
CA ALA A 265 3.19 26.47 -3.69
C ALA A 265 4.15 25.77 -2.71
N ASP A 266 5.42 25.63 -3.07
CA ASP A 266 6.43 24.93 -2.24
C ASP A 266 6.56 25.57 -0.85
N SER A 267 6.34 26.87 -0.72
CA SER A 267 6.31 27.60 0.55
C SER A 267 5.20 27.13 1.51
N LEU A 268 4.11 26.56 1.01
CA LEU A 268 2.99 26.04 1.80
C LEU A 268 3.14 24.54 2.12
N ASN A 269 4.02 23.85 1.41
CA ASN A 269 4.32 22.43 1.62
C ASN A 269 5.47 22.20 2.62
N THR A 270 5.96 23.26 3.27
CA THR A 270 7.03 23.17 4.27
C THR A 270 6.53 22.39 5.48
N ASP A 271 7.23 21.32 5.80
CA ASP A 271 7.12 20.69 7.10
C ASP A 271 7.86 21.53 8.15
N ILE A 272 7.36 21.45 9.38
CA ILE A 272 7.93 22.16 10.53
C ILE A 272 9.42 21.86 10.71
N ALA A 273 9.87 20.65 10.34
CA ALA A 273 11.27 20.23 10.41
C ALA A 273 12.21 20.91 9.38
N ARG A 274 11.70 21.65 8.39
CA ARG A 274 12.52 22.38 7.40
C ARG A 274 12.82 23.84 7.79
N THR A 275 12.32 24.31 8.90
CA THR A 275 12.39 25.73 9.29
C THR A 275 13.50 26.01 10.31
N THR A 276 14.68 25.39 10.20
CA THR A 276 15.87 25.91 10.86
C THR A 276 16.50 26.99 9.98
N PRO A 277 16.84 28.17 10.52
CA PRO A 277 17.33 29.33 9.75
C PRO A 277 18.60 29.08 8.91
N ASN A 278 19.32 27.99 9.20
CA ASN A 278 20.58 27.65 8.51
C ASN A 278 20.39 26.88 7.19
N ASN A 279 19.17 26.46 6.83
CA ASN A 279 18.93 25.69 5.60
C ASN A 279 18.48 26.55 4.40
N ALA A 280 18.34 27.88 4.57
CA ALA A 280 17.92 28.77 3.48
C ALA A 280 18.98 28.91 2.36
N GLU A 281 20.23 28.53 2.62
CA GLU A 281 21.34 28.67 1.64
C GLU A 281 21.50 27.45 0.72
N TYR A 282 20.93 26.28 1.07
CA TYR A 282 21.16 25.04 0.28
C TYR A 282 20.11 24.78 -0.80
N TYR A 283 18.98 25.49 -0.79
CA TYR A 283 17.99 25.44 -1.85
C TYR A 283 18.02 26.74 -2.64
N LYS A 284 19.00 26.91 -3.53
CA LYS A 284 18.89 27.84 -4.65
C LYS A 284 17.87 27.22 -5.64
N PRO A 285 16.65 27.75 -5.77
CA PRO A 285 15.83 27.45 -6.91
C PRO A 285 16.61 27.94 -8.14
N SER A 286 16.73 27.09 -9.16
CA SER A 286 17.21 27.52 -10.46
C SER A 286 16.37 28.74 -10.87
N SER A 287 17.03 29.88 -10.89
CA SER A 287 16.48 31.18 -11.22
C SER A 287 16.02 31.17 -12.68
N HIS A 288 14.73 30.94 -12.89
CA HIS A 288 14.06 31.64 -13.95
C HIS A 288 13.54 32.95 -13.34
N GLU A 289 14.30 34.01 -13.56
CA GLU A 289 13.95 35.38 -13.24
C GLU A 289 12.57 35.71 -13.78
N LEU A 290 11.61 35.90 -12.88
CA LEU A 290 10.47 36.76 -13.13
C LEU A 290 10.91 38.18 -12.81
N GLN A 291 11.12 38.99 -13.84
CA GLN A 291 11.37 40.42 -13.74
C GLN A 291 10.28 41.08 -12.88
N PRO A 292 10.66 41.97 -11.95
CA PRO A 292 9.70 42.77 -11.20
C PRO A 292 8.98 43.74 -12.15
N PRO A 293 7.66 43.92 -12.03
CA PRO A 293 6.96 44.91 -12.80
C PRO A 293 7.35 46.34 -12.36
N SER A 294 7.59 47.20 -13.35
CA SER A 294 7.93 48.60 -13.22
C SER A 294 6.87 49.36 -12.40
N PRO A 295 7.24 50.38 -11.62
CA PRO A 295 6.29 51.21 -10.87
C PRO A 295 5.67 52.26 -11.79
N GLY A 296 4.39 52.17 -11.96
CA GLY A 296 3.66 53.21 -12.68
C GLY A 296 2.19 52.91 -12.86
N THR A 297 1.38 53.67 -12.19
CA THR A 297 -0.02 54.03 -12.35
C THR A 297 -0.97 53.48 -11.30
N SER A 298 -1.38 54.37 -10.45
CA SER A 298 -2.52 54.32 -9.54
C SER A 298 -3.85 54.04 -10.30
N SER A 299 -4.56 53.04 -9.84
CA SER A 299 -5.98 52.83 -10.15
C SER A 299 -6.74 52.18 -9.00
N PRO A 300 -8.03 52.41 -8.87
CA PRO A 300 -8.70 52.60 -7.60
C PRO A 300 -9.30 51.34 -6.98
N SER A 301 -9.47 51.41 -5.65
CA SER A 301 -10.36 50.63 -4.79
C SER A 301 -10.54 49.12 -5.10
N ASN A 302 -9.80 48.31 -4.39
CA ASN A 302 -10.12 46.89 -4.20
C ASN A 302 -11.52 46.70 -3.63
N PRO A 303 -12.37 45.89 -4.24
CA PRO A 303 -13.54 45.36 -3.55
C PRO A 303 -13.04 44.40 -2.48
N THR A 304 -13.52 44.55 -1.26
CA THR A 304 -13.36 43.60 -0.14
C THR A 304 -13.57 42.18 -0.64
N PRO A 305 -12.65 41.22 -0.37
CA PRO A 305 -12.86 39.84 -0.79
C PRO A 305 -14.09 39.32 -0.06
N THR A 306 -15.20 39.15 -0.77
CA THR A 306 -16.33 38.36 -0.31
C THR A 306 -15.81 36.95 0.02
N PRO A 307 -16.18 36.33 1.15
CA PRO A 307 -15.81 34.98 1.48
C PRO A 307 -16.33 34.06 0.37
N THR A 308 -15.42 33.62 -0.50
CA THR A 308 -15.73 32.70 -1.59
C THR A 308 -16.10 31.36 -0.97
N THR A 309 -17.37 31.05 -0.94
CA THR A 309 -17.92 29.78 -0.44
C THR A 309 -17.29 28.63 -1.25
N ALA A 310 -16.89 27.55 -0.57
CA ALA A 310 -16.39 26.35 -1.23
C ALA A 310 -17.32 25.94 -2.39
N PRO A 311 -16.79 25.54 -3.57
CA PRO A 311 -17.61 25.24 -4.72
C PRO A 311 -18.64 24.15 -4.38
N ALA A 312 -19.90 24.34 -4.79
CA ALA A 312 -20.96 23.37 -4.55
C ALA A 312 -20.56 21.98 -5.06
N LEU A 313 -20.92 20.92 -4.33
CA LEU A 313 -20.60 19.52 -4.67
C LEU A 313 -20.96 19.18 -6.13
N LEU A 314 -22.10 19.68 -6.62
CA LEU A 314 -22.62 19.45 -7.97
C LEU A 314 -22.19 20.51 -8.99
N SER A 315 -21.14 21.29 -8.73
CA SER A 315 -20.64 22.24 -9.71
C SER A 315 -20.06 21.52 -10.94
N ARG A 316 -20.20 22.12 -12.12
CA ARG A 316 -19.68 21.57 -13.38
C ARG A 316 -18.17 21.29 -13.32
N ALA A 317 -17.41 22.08 -12.58
CA ALA A 317 -15.98 21.88 -12.35
C ALA A 317 -15.69 20.59 -11.54
N ASN A 318 -16.56 20.28 -10.56
CA ASN A 318 -16.44 19.06 -9.75
C ASN A 318 -16.92 17.79 -10.48
N LEU A 319 -17.72 17.93 -11.53
CA LEU A 319 -18.21 16.79 -12.32
C LEU A 319 -17.30 16.43 -13.49
N SER A 320 -16.36 17.30 -13.87
CA SER A 320 -15.41 17.00 -14.95
C SER A 320 -14.48 15.84 -14.59
N PRO A 321 -14.34 14.79 -15.44
CA PRO A 321 -13.42 13.70 -15.18
C PRO A 321 -11.95 14.12 -15.27
N PHE A 322 -11.64 15.19 -16.04
CA PHE A 322 -10.30 15.73 -16.22
C PHE A 322 -10.27 17.22 -15.87
N ASN A 323 -9.37 17.62 -14.98
CA ASN A 323 -9.22 19.00 -14.53
C ASN A 323 -7.94 19.69 -15.08
N GLY A 324 -7.38 19.15 -16.17
CA GLY A 324 -6.18 19.67 -16.80
C GLY A 324 -4.92 18.93 -16.35
N ARG A 325 -3.77 19.50 -16.66
CA ARG A 325 -2.46 18.93 -16.36
C ARG A 325 -1.91 19.57 -15.07
N HIS A 326 -1.52 18.74 -14.09
CA HIS A 326 -1.02 19.20 -12.78
C HIS A 326 0.51 19.35 -12.74
N THR A 327 1.26 18.69 -13.62
CA THR A 327 2.72 18.78 -13.65
C THR A 327 3.25 18.99 -15.08
N PRO A 328 4.31 19.79 -15.29
CA PRO A 328 4.91 19.98 -16.61
C PRO A 328 5.73 18.77 -17.08
N THR A 329 6.13 17.86 -16.17
CA THR A 329 6.96 16.69 -16.50
C THR A 329 6.28 15.75 -17.50
N PRO A 330 7.00 15.24 -18.53
CA PRO A 330 6.45 14.28 -19.48
C PRO A 330 5.98 12.98 -18.81
N PHE A 331 4.85 12.43 -19.26
CA PHE A 331 4.29 11.18 -18.74
C PHE A 331 5.31 10.01 -18.75
N LEU A 332 6.07 9.86 -19.84
CA LEU A 332 7.05 8.80 -19.98
C LEU A 332 8.18 8.90 -18.93
N LYS A 333 8.59 10.12 -18.58
CA LYS A 333 9.56 10.33 -17.49
C LYS A 333 9.03 9.80 -16.15
N LEU A 334 7.80 10.14 -15.82
CA LEU A 334 7.15 9.70 -14.57
C LEU A 334 6.94 8.18 -14.55
N LEU A 335 6.64 7.60 -15.71
CA LEU A 335 6.49 6.15 -15.87
C LEU A 335 7.81 5.40 -15.62
N LEU A 336 8.94 5.98 -16.04
CA LEU A 336 10.27 5.35 -15.92
C LEU A 336 10.94 5.56 -14.56
N ARG A 337 10.53 6.57 -13.78
CA ARG A 337 11.13 6.89 -12.46
C ARG A 337 11.19 5.72 -11.46
N PRO A 338 10.19 4.82 -11.34
CA PRO A 338 10.27 3.72 -10.39
C PRO A 338 11.34 2.67 -10.73
N PHE A 339 11.72 2.50 -12.01
CA PHE A 339 12.64 1.42 -12.39
C PHE A 339 14.02 1.49 -11.73
N PRO A 340 14.75 2.62 -11.76
CA PRO A 340 16.03 2.72 -11.06
C PRO A 340 15.88 2.62 -9.55
N LEU A 341 14.71 2.96 -9.00
CA LEU A 341 14.47 2.93 -7.56
C LEU A 341 14.32 1.51 -6.99
N PHE A 342 14.05 0.50 -7.81
CA PHE A 342 14.13 -0.90 -7.37
C PHE A 342 15.53 -1.30 -6.89
N LEU A 343 16.58 -0.61 -7.38
CA LEU A 343 17.96 -0.85 -6.94
C LEU A 343 18.36 0.02 -5.72
N HIS A 344 17.49 0.95 -5.31
CA HIS A 344 17.74 1.78 -4.13
C HIS A 344 17.61 0.92 -2.87
N PRO A 345 18.67 0.78 -2.02
CA PRO A 345 18.68 -0.18 -0.92
C PRO A 345 17.50 -0.06 0.04
N GLY A 346 17.11 1.18 0.42
CA GLY A 346 15.97 1.39 1.31
C GLY A 346 14.63 0.97 0.69
N ILE A 347 14.44 1.23 -0.60
CA ILE A 347 13.22 0.82 -1.32
C ILE A 347 13.23 -0.69 -1.58
N LEU A 348 14.38 -1.26 -1.96
CA LEU A 348 14.53 -2.72 -2.13
C LEU A 348 14.26 -3.45 -0.82
N TRP A 349 14.82 -2.98 0.30
CA TRP A 349 14.53 -3.53 1.63
C TRP A 349 13.03 -3.51 1.91
N ALA A 350 12.37 -2.38 1.69
CA ALA A 350 10.93 -2.25 1.91
C ALA A 350 10.10 -3.18 1.00
N CYS A 351 10.51 -3.33 -0.29
CA CYS A 351 9.90 -4.28 -1.22
C CYS A 351 10.04 -5.73 -0.71
N LEU A 352 11.20 -6.11 -0.21
CA LEU A 352 11.43 -7.46 0.32
C LEU A 352 10.61 -7.70 1.60
N ILE A 353 10.66 -6.79 2.58
CA ILE A 353 9.96 -6.93 3.87
C ILE A 353 8.45 -7.08 3.68
N GLN A 354 7.85 -6.24 2.87
CA GLN A 354 6.40 -6.28 2.63
C GLN A 354 6.01 -7.31 1.57
N GLY A 355 6.72 -7.29 0.44
CA GLY A 355 6.27 -8.01 -0.75
C GLY A 355 6.44 -9.52 -0.66
N THR A 356 7.48 -10.02 0.01
CA THR A 356 7.67 -11.47 0.17
C THR A 356 6.60 -12.07 1.08
N LEU A 357 6.31 -11.43 2.22
CA LEU A 357 5.31 -11.97 3.14
C LEU A 357 3.90 -11.94 2.54
N ILE A 358 3.55 -10.86 1.81
CA ILE A 358 2.30 -10.83 1.01
C ILE A 358 2.27 -11.96 -0.02
N GLY A 359 3.40 -12.23 -0.70
CA GLY A 359 3.49 -13.34 -1.64
C GLY A 359 3.25 -14.71 -0.99
N TRP A 360 3.78 -14.93 0.21
CA TRP A 360 3.53 -16.16 0.97
C TRP A 360 2.08 -16.27 1.43
N THR A 361 1.45 -15.17 1.85
CA THR A 361 -0.01 -15.10 2.12
C THR A 361 -0.81 -15.53 0.90
N VAL A 362 -0.47 -15.02 -0.29
CA VAL A 362 -1.12 -15.42 -1.55
C VAL A 362 -0.90 -16.90 -1.85
N LEU A 363 0.32 -17.42 -1.64
CA LEU A 363 0.60 -18.85 -1.81
C LEU A 363 -0.24 -19.72 -0.88
N ILE A 364 -0.35 -19.36 0.42
CA ILE A 364 -1.26 -20.05 1.35
C ILE A 364 -2.68 -20.04 0.78
N GLY A 365 -3.17 -18.89 0.34
CA GLY A 365 -4.52 -18.76 -0.23
C GLY A 365 -4.77 -19.65 -1.46
N ILE A 366 -3.76 -19.87 -2.29
CA ILE A 366 -3.86 -20.73 -3.47
C ILE A 366 -3.93 -22.22 -3.09
N VAL A 367 -3.14 -22.63 -2.09
CA VAL A 367 -2.99 -24.05 -1.73
C VAL A 367 -3.96 -24.49 -0.63
N LEU A 368 -4.53 -23.56 0.13
CA LEU A 368 -5.39 -23.82 1.28
C LEU A 368 -6.59 -24.72 0.91
N ALA A 369 -7.30 -24.38 -0.18
CA ALA A 369 -8.44 -25.16 -0.62
C ALA A 369 -8.05 -26.62 -0.97
N ALA A 370 -6.90 -26.81 -1.63
CA ALA A 370 -6.42 -28.14 -1.99
C ALA A 370 -5.99 -28.97 -0.76
N ILE A 371 -5.41 -28.34 0.27
CA ILE A 371 -5.02 -29.00 1.52
C ILE A 371 -6.25 -29.41 2.32
N MET A 372 -7.24 -28.51 2.47
CA MET A 372 -8.44 -28.76 3.29
C MET A 372 -9.42 -29.74 2.63
N LEU A 373 -9.36 -29.91 1.31
CA LEU A 373 -10.12 -30.91 0.58
C LEU A 373 -9.63 -32.34 0.86
N GLY A 374 -8.36 -32.49 1.22
CA GLY A 374 -7.75 -33.80 1.50
C GLY A 374 -8.30 -34.45 2.77
N PRO A 375 -8.06 -35.79 2.92
CA PRO A 375 -8.39 -36.49 4.16
C PRO A 375 -7.59 -35.92 5.33
N PRO A 376 -8.15 -35.89 6.56
CA PRO A 376 -9.46 -36.39 6.98
C PRO A 376 -10.59 -35.35 6.86
N LEU A 377 -10.31 -34.13 6.43
CA LEU A 377 -11.22 -33.01 6.57
C LEU A 377 -12.32 -32.99 5.50
N PHE A 378 -11.98 -33.24 4.23
CA PHE A 378 -12.90 -33.22 3.10
C PHE A 378 -13.81 -31.98 3.06
N PHE A 379 -13.23 -30.79 3.27
CA PHE A 379 -13.99 -29.54 3.37
C PHE A 379 -14.62 -29.16 2.05
N ASN A 380 -15.87 -28.67 2.12
CA ASN A 380 -16.57 -28.05 1.01
C ASN A 380 -16.16 -26.56 0.87
N GLU A 381 -16.74 -25.86 -0.14
CA GLU A 381 -16.42 -24.45 -0.42
C GLU A 381 -16.76 -23.53 0.76
N VAL A 382 -17.83 -23.83 1.51
CA VAL A 382 -18.26 -23.05 2.67
C VAL A 382 -17.25 -23.17 3.80
N GLN A 383 -16.84 -24.39 4.12
CA GLN A 383 -15.88 -24.67 5.18
C GLN A 383 -14.50 -24.13 4.81
N THR A 384 -14.09 -24.28 3.55
CA THR A 384 -12.84 -23.68 3.03
C THR A 384 -12.88 -22.17 3.11
N GLY A 385 -14.02 -21.53 2.83
CA GLY A 385 -14.21 -20.10 3.02
C GLY A 385 -14.02 -19.66 4.47
N TYR A 386 -14.52 -20.45 5.43
CA TYR A 386 -14.36 -20.15 6.87
C TYR A 386 -12.92 -20.22 7.35
N MET A 387 -12.03 -20.97 6.67
CA MET A 387 -10.58 -20.99 6.97
C MET A 387 -9.87 -19.66 6.74
N TYR A 388 -10.52 -18.67 6.15
CA TYR A 388 -9.99 -17.30 6.05
C TYR A 388 -10.37 -16.40 7.24
N THR A 389 -11.15 -16.92 8.20
CA THR A 389 -11.53 -16.18 9.41
C THR A 389 -10.30 -15.87 10.27
N GLY A 390 -9.37 -16.83 10.40
CA GLY A 390 -8.11 -16.60 11.10
C GLY A 390 -7.29 -15.47 10.47
N ALA A 391 -7.17 -15.46 9.14
CA ALA A 391 -6.50 -14.40 8.40
C ALA A 391 -7.16 -13.03 8.59
N PHE A 392 -8.50 -12.96 8.58
CA PHE A 392 -9.23 -11.72 8.84
C PHE A 392 -9.00 -11.18 10.25
N VAL A 393 -9.10 -12.05 11.27
CA VAL A 393 -8.82 -11.68 12.67
C VAL A 393 -7.35 -11.28 12.83
N GLY A 394 -6.43 -12.01 12.20
CA GLY A 394 -5.01 -11.69 12.19
C GLY A 394 -4.72 -10.30 11.60
N ALA A 395 -5.39 -9.95 10.50
CA ALA A 395 -5.28 -8.61 9.92
C ALA A 395 -5.76 -7.50 10.87
N LEU A 396 -6.92 -7.68 11.51
CA LEU A 396 -7.45 -6.72 12.48
C LEU A 396 -6.50 -6.52 13.67
N LEU A 397 -6.04 -7.62 14.27
CA LEU A 397 -5.08 -7.57 15.38
C LEU A 397 -3.75 -6.97 14.93
N GLY A 398 -3.30 -7.27 13.72
CA GLY A 398 -2.08 -6.70 13.13
C GLY A 398 -2.15 -5.17 13.00
N PHE A 399 -3.28 -4.60 12.54
CA PHE A 399 -3.46 -3.15 12.47
C PHE A 399 -3.48 -2.49 13.84
N VAL A 400 -4.18 -3.07 14.82
CA VAL A 400 -4.20 -2.56 16.20
C VAL A 400 -2.78 -2.58 16.79
N LEU A 401 -2.08 -3.69 16.65
CA LEU A 401 -0.74 -3.87 17.19
C LEU A 401 0.27 -2.94 16.48
N ALA A 402 0.19 -2.81 15.16
CA ALA A 402 1.02 -1.89 14.39
C ALA A 402 0.84 -0.43 14.82
N GLY A 403 -0.41 0.01 15.03
CA GLY A 403 -0.70 1.35 15.51
C GLY A 403 -0.12 1.61 16.91
N LEU A 404 -0.34 0.68 17.84
CA LEU A 404 0.16 0.80 19.21
C LEU A 404 1.69 0.77 19.28
N LEU A 405 2.33 -0.15 18.56
CA LEU A 405 3.78 -0.31 18.61
C LEU A 405 4.49 0.81 17.84
N SER A 406 3.98 1.25 16.69
CA SER A 406 4.62 2.25 15.85
C SER A 406 4.93 3.54 16.62
N ASP A 407 3.92 4.14 17.25
CA ASP A 407 4.09 5.43 17.90
C ASP A 407 4.84 5.32 19.25
N ASN A 408 4.56 4.25 20.00
CA ASN A 408 5.22 4.05 21.30
C ASN A 408 6.71 3.70 21.14
N SER A 409 7.06 2.89 20.15
CA SER A 409 8.47 2.54 19.89
C SER A 409 9.28 3.76 19.45
N VAL A 410 8.71 4.58 18.56
CA VAL A 410 9.36 5.83 18.11
C VAL A 410 9.58 6.77 19.28
N LYS A 411 8.56 7.07 20.09
CA LYS A 411 8.68 7.95 21.27
C LYS A 411 9.72 7.44 22.26
N TRP A 412 9.72 6.15 22.53
CA TRP A 412 10.68 5.53 23.45
C TRP A 412 12.12 5.60 22.94
N LEU A 413 12.34 5.27 21.66
CA LEU A 413 13.67 5.31 21.03
C LEU A 413 14.19 6.74 20.89
N THR A 414 13.35 7.69 20.48
CA THR A 414 13.74 9.11 20.37
C THR A 414 14.18 9.66 21.71
N LYS A 415 13.44 9.39 22.80
CA LYS A 415 13.86 9.77 24.17
C LYS A 415 15.20 9.16 24.54
N ARG A 416 15.44 7.89 24.17
CA ARG A 416 16.66 7.16 24.49
C ARG A 416 17.85 7.62 23.63
N ASN A 417 17.57 8.15 22.43
CA ASN A 417 18.54 8.72 21.49
C ASN A 417 18.81 10.22 21.72
N GLY A 418 18.68 10.70 22.95
CA GLY A 418 18.96 12.10 23.29
C GLY A 418 18.00 13.11 22.65
N GLY A 419 16.77 12.71 22.31
CA GLY A 419 15.78 13.58 21.68
C GLY A 419 15.85 13.61 20.15
N VAL A 420 16.75 12.85 19.52
CA VAL A 420 16.89 12.81 18.06
C VAL A 420 16.10 11.66 17.48
N TYR A 421 15.15 11.96 16.59
CA TYR A 421 14.37 10.98 15.82
C TYR A 421 15.12 10.56 14.56
N GLU A 422 15.16 9.26 14.30
CA GLU A 422 15.70 8.66 13.08
C GLU A 422 14.62 7.75 12.43
N PRO A 423 14.43 7.80 11.10
CA PRO A 423 13.45 6.97 10.40
C PRO A 423 13.64 5.46 10.59
N GLU A 424 14.88 5.03 10.86
CA GLU A 424 15.24 3.64 11.14
C GLU A 424 14.51 3.09 12.38
N PHE A 425 14.02 3.96 13.28
CA PHE A 425 13.21 3.53 14.43
C PHE A 425 11.88 2.86 14.01
N ARG A 426 11.37 3.18 12.81
CA ARG A 426 10.18 2.50 12.24
C ARG A 426 10.47 1.04 11.90
N MET A 427 11.73 0.68 11.62
CA MET A 427 12.14 -0.68 11.32
C MET A 427 12.02 -1.62 12.51
N LEU A 428 11.87 -1.10 13.74
CA LEU A 428 11.65 -1.93 14.94
C LEU A 428 10.40 -2.81 14.82
N LEU A 429 9.40 -2.39 14.04
CA LEU A 429 8.21 -3.19 13.76
C LEU A 429 8.49 -4.50 12.98
N VAL A 430 9.68 -4.64 12.39
CA VAL A 430 10.09 -5.90 11.75
C VAL A 430 10.36 -7.00 12.79
N ILE A 431 10.65 -6.65 14.05
CA ILE A 431 10.82 -7.66 15.13
C ILE A 431 9.52 -8.43 15.36
N PRO A 432 8.37 -7.79 15.66
CA PRO A 432 7.12 -8.52 15.78
C PRO A 432 6.67 -9.16 14.45
N GLN A 433 7.01 -8.59 13.27
CA GLN A 433 6.82 -9.27 11.98
C GLN A 433 7.60 -10.59 11.93
N LEU A 434 8.89 -10.59 12.32
CA LEU A 434 9.72 -11.80 12.38
C LEU A 434 9.09 -12.84 13.29
N VAL A 435 8.68 -12.44 14.49
CA VAL A 435 8.10 -13.36 15.48
C VAL A 435 6.78 -13.95 14.98
N PHE A 436 5.80 -13.10 14.64
CA PHE A 436 4.46 -13.57 14.27
C PHE A 436 4.41 -14.12 12.84
N GLY A 437 5.01 -13.44 11.87
CA GLY A 437 4.98 -13.85 10.47
C GLY A 437 5.73 -15.17 10.23
N CYS A 438 6.95 -15.29 10.75
CA CYS A 438 7.73 -16.53 10.57
C CYS A 438 7.16 -17.68 11.42
N ALA A 439 6.71 -17.42 12.67
CA ALA A 439 6.02 -18.45 13.46
C ALA A 439 4.73 -18.90 12.76
N GLY A 440 4.00 -17.98 12.13
CA GLY A 440 2.82 -18.27 11.31
C GLY A 440 3.17 -19.20 10.14
N LEU A 441 4.19 -18.89 9.35
CA LEU A 441 4.63 -19.72 8.22
C LEU A 441 5.14 -21.11 8.65
N TYR A 442 6.01 -21.18 9.67
CA TYR A 442 6.49 -22.47 10.20
C TYR A 442 5.34 -23.29 10.78
N GLY A 443 4.50 -22.68 11.60
CA GLY A 443 3.35 -23.33 12.22
C GLY A 443 2.33 -23.83 11.21
N PHE A 444 2.02 -23.03 10.19
CA PHE A 444 1.14 -23.44 9.09
C PHE A 444 1.74 -24.67 8.36
N GLY A 445 3.02 -24.64 7.99
CA GLY A 445 3.66 -25.76 7.31
C GLY A 445 3.66 -27.06 8.10
N ILE A 446 3.86 -26.98 9.43
CA ILE A 446 3.84 -28.15 10.32
C ILE A 446 2.40 -28.67 10.47
N THR A 447 1.45 -27.80 10.75
CA THR A 447 0.08 -28.19 11.10
C THR A 447 -0.76 -28.59 9.87
N ALA A 448 -0.57 -27.90 8.75
CA ALA A 448 -1.23 -28.22 7.50
C ALA A 448 -0.69 -29.50 6.83
N SER A 449 0.55 -29.95 7.18
CA SER A 449 1.11 -31.20 6.67
C SER A 449 0.53 -32.44 7.34
N ASP A 450 -0.03 -32.33 8.53
CA ASP A 450 -0.63 -33.43 9.29
C ASP A 450 -1.96 -33.02 9.91
N THR A 451 -2.99 -32.91 9.07
CA THR A 451 -4.35 -32.53 9.47
C THR A 451 -5.06 -33.62 10.30
N TRP A 452 -4.54 -34.87 10.31
CA TRP A 452 -5.01 -35.92 11.22
C TRP A 452 -4.71 -35.60 12.67
N ARG A 453 -3.50 -35.09 12.95
CA ARG A 453 -3.05 -34.79 14.30
C ARG A 453 -3.53 -33.44 14.79
N TYR A 454 -3.50 -32.43 13.91
CA TYR A 454 -3.73 -31.02 14.30
C TYR A 454 -5.12 -30.51 13.98
N GLY A 455 -5.89 -31.21 13.14
CA GLY A 455 -7.22 -30.75 12.70
C GLY A 455 -7.15 -29.50 11.83
N TRP A 456 -8.26 -28.75 11.76
CA TRP A 456 -8.38 -27.55 10.95
C TRP A 456 -8.01 -26.27 11.70
N PHE A 457 -8.15 -26.24 13.03
CA PHE A 457 -8.00 -25.04 13.85
C PHE A 457 -6.56 -24.49 13.84
N TRP A 458 -5.55 -25.35 13.99
CA TRP A 458 -4.16 -24.89 14.06
C TRP A 458 -3.63 -24.32 12.75
N PRO A 459 -3.89 -24.90 11.57
CA PRO A 459 -3.55 -24.26 10.29
C PRO A 459 -4.19 -22.88 10.14
N ASP A 460 -5.46 -22.70 10.52
CA ASP A 460 -6.16 -21.41 10.46
C ASP A 460 -5.56 -20.39 11.45
N PHE A 461 -5.25 -20.81 12.68
CA PHE A 461 -4.60 -19.98 13.69
C PHE A 461 -3.24 -19.47 13.21
N PHE A 462 -2.38 -20.36 12.65
CA PHE A 462 -1.07 -19.97 12.15
C PHE A 462 -1.17 -19.12 10.87
N PHE A 463 -2.17 -19.32 10.05
CA PHE A 463 -2.47 -18.41 8.95
C PHE A 463 -2.84 -17.01 9.45
N GLY A 464 -3.63 -16.91 10.51
CA GLY A 464 -3.90 -15.63 11.18
C GLY A 464 -2.64 -14.95 11.74
N LEU A 465 -1.73 -15.70 12.34
CA LEU A 465 -0.45 -15.18 12.83
C LEU A 465 0.44 -14.67 11.69
N GLU A 466 0.49 -15.38 10.57
CA GLU A 466 1.24 -14.97 9.39
C GLU A 466 0.70 -13.63 8.85
N VAL A 467 -0.62 -13.50 8.69
CA VAL A 467 -1.25 -12.26 8.22
C VAL A 467 -1.04 -11.10 9.21
N MET A 468 -1.06 -11.37 10.53
CA MET A 468 -0.72 -10.35 11.52
C MET A 468 0.71 -9.84 11.32
N GLY A 469 1.69 -10.74 11.09
CA GLY A 469 3.07 -10.38 10.77
C GLY A 469 3.17 -9.61 9.45
N MET A 470 2.42 -10.01 8.42
CA MET A 470 2.35 -9.32 7.14
C MET A 470 1.91 -7.85 7.30
N VAL A 471 0.89 -7.58 8.09
CA VAL A 471 0.41 -6.20 8.35
C VAL A 471 1.48 -5.37 9.05
N LEU A 472 2.17 -5.94 10.06
CA LEU A 472 3.25 -5.26 10.77
C LEU A 472 4.39 -4.85 9.83
N GLY A 473 4.80 -5.74 8.93
CA GLY A 473 5.83 -5.45 7.93
C GLY A 473 5.39 -4.43 6.88
N ALA A 474 4.12 -4.49 6.47
CA ALA A 474 3.56 -3.51 5.55
C ALA A 474 3.56 -2.09 6.14
N VAL A 475 3.21 -1.97 7.42
CA VAL A 475 3.25 -0.68 8.14
C VAL A 475 4.69 -0.20 8.33
N ALA A 476 5.62 -1.09 8.73
CA ALA A 476 7.04 -0.76 8.91
C ALA A 476 7.67 -0.18 7.64
N SER A 477 7.52 -0.90 6.52
CA SER A 477 8.08 -0.52 5.22
C SER A 477 7.49 0.78 4.68
N ALA A 478 6.17 0.94 4.81
CA ALA A 478 5.47 2.14 4.35
C ALA A 478 5.90 3.39 5.14
N LEU A 479 5.96 3.30 6.47
CA LEU A 479 6.37 4.42 7.32
C LEU A 479 7.84 4.78 7.09
N TYR A 480 8.73 3.78 6.95
CA TYR A 480 10.13 4.04 6.66
C TYR A 480 10.32 4.81 5.34
N ILE A 481 9.63 4.41 4.25
CA ILE A 481 9.73 5.12 2.97
C ILE A 481 9.27 6.57 3.11
N VAL A 482 8.16 6.82 3.81
CA VAL A 482 7.63 8.18 4.00
C VAL A 482 8.60 9.04 4.81
N ASP A 483 9.15 8.50 5.89
CA ASP A 483 9.97 9.27 6.82
C ASP A 483 11.41 9.45 6.28
N ALA A 484 11.98 8.43 5.62
CA ALA A 484 13.36 8.45 5.13
C ALA A 484 13.52 9.04 3.72
N HIS A 485 12.55 8.82 2.84
CA HIS A 485 12.65 9.10 1.40
C HIS A 485 11.44 9.85 0.86
N ARG A 486 11.04 10.91 1.52
CA ARG A 486 9.81 11.67 1.26
C ARG A 486 9.68 12.15 -0.18
N ASP A 487 10.75 12.65 -0.77
CA ASP A 487 10.76 13.23 -2.12
C ASP A 487 10.48 12.18 -3.21
N ILE A 488 10.79 10.92 -2.95
CA ILE A 488 10.58 9.77 -3.85
C ILE A 488 9.58 8.75 -3.28
N ALA A 489 8.82 9.11 -2.23
CA ALA A 489 7.93 8.18 -1.54
C ALA A 489 6.86 7.59 -2.46
N VAL A 490 6.32 8.38 -3.38
CA VAL A 490 5.27 7.92 -4.32
C VAL A 490 5.82 6.88 -5.29
N GLU A 491 7.02 7.11 -5.82
CA GLU A 491 7.73 6.14 -6.64
C GLU A 491 8.10 4.89 -5.83
N GLY A 492 8.52 5.06 -4.58
CA GLY A 492 8.77 3.98 -3.64
C GLY A 492 7.53 3.12 -3.42
N PHE A 493 6.36 3.72 -3.17
CA PHE A 493 5.09 2.98 -3.07
C PHE A 493 4.70 2.29 -4.38
N THR A 494 5.03 2.88 -5.53
CA THR A 494 4.83 2.21 -6.82
C THR A 494 5.70 0.95 -6.92
N CYS A 495 6.96 1.02 -6.49
CA CYS A 495 7.84 -0.14 -6.42
C CYS A 495 7.29 -1.24 -5.50
N LEU A 496 6.81 -0.88 -4.31
CA LEU A 496 6.17 -1.82 -3.38
C LEU A 496 4.96 -2.53 -4.01
N LEU A 497 4.05 -1.75 -4.61
CA LEU A 497 2.85 -2.26 -5.26
C LEU A 497 3.19 -3.25 -6.37
N VAL A 498 4.12 -2.87 -7.25
CA VAL A 498 4.53 -3.69 -8.39
C VAL A 498 5.26 -4.95 -7.92
N PHE A 499 6.23 -4.80 -7.01
CA PHE A 499 7.01 -5.94 -6.52
C PHE A 499 6.12 -7.02 -5.90
N LYS A 500 5.23 -6.66 -4.96
CA LYS A 500 4.37 -7.64 -4.29
C LYS A 500 3.45 -8.39 -5.26
N ASN A 501 2.89 -7.68 -6.23
CA ASN A 501 1.96 -8.26 -7.20
C ASN A 501 2.68 -9.14 -8.23
N ILE A 502 3.84 -8.72 -8.75
CA ILE A 502 4.64 -9.52 -9.70
C ILE A 502 5.26 -10.74 -9.01
N PHE A 503 5.78 -10.58 -7.78
CA PHE A 503 6.30 -11.71 -7.00
C PHE A 503 5.21 -12.75 -6.72
N SER A 504 4.03 -12.31 -6.28
CA SER A 504 2.88 -13.18 -6.05
C SER A 504 2.39 -13.85 -7.35
N PHE A 505 2.39 -13.12 -8.48
CA PHE A 505 2.10 -13.71 -9.80
C PHE A 505 3.08 -14.85 -10.11
N GLY A 506 4.39 -14.64 -9.91
CA GLY A 506 5.41 -15.68 -10.12
C GLY A 506 5.14 -16.96 -9.32
N LEU A 507 4.69 -16.81 -8.07
CA LEU A 507 4.36 -17.96 -7.20
C LEU A 507 3.17 -18.78 -7.73
N THR A 508 2.22 -18.18 -8.46
CA THR A 508 1.05 -18.92 -8.98
C THR A 508 1.39 -19.97 -10.04
N PHE A 509 2.50 -19.82 -10.76
CA PHE A 509 2.95 -20.79 -11.76
C PHE A 509 3.44 -22.11 -11.17
N SER A 510 4.18 -22.02 -10.09
CA SER A 510 4.91 -23.17 -9.54
C SER A 510 4.43 -23.58 -8.16
N GLY A 511 3.72 -22.71 -7.45
CA GLY A 511 3.41 -22.91 -6.03
C GLY A 511 2.69 -24.21 -5.72
N TYR A 512 1.65 -24.55 -6.49
CA TYR A 512 0.93 -25.80 -6.30
C TYR A 512 1.78 -27.02 -6.64
N ASN A 513 2.48 -27.01 -7.78
CA ASN A 513 3.35 -28.12 -8.18
C ASN A 513 4.51 -28.29 -7.21
N TRP A 514 5.08 -27.21 -6.72
CA TRP A 514 6.13 -27.23 -5.70
C TRP A 514 5.64 -27.91 -4.42
N LEU A 515 4.42 -27.62 -3.99
CA LEU A 515 3.80 -28.23 -2.82
C LEU A 515 3.56 -29.73 -3.00
N VAL A 516 3.05 -30.14 -4.17
CA VAL A 516 2.75 -31.54 -4.48
C VAL A 516 4.02 -32.38 -4.58
N GLN A 517 5.08 -31.86 -5.20
CA GLN A 517 6.35 -32.57 -5.37
C GLN A 517 7.24 -32.51 -4.13
N GLY A 518 7.30 -31.35 -3.47
CA GLY A 518 8.18 -31.13 -2.33
C GLY A 518 7.56 -31.47 -0.98
N GLY A 519 6.24 -31.66 -0.91
CA GLY A 519 5.50 -31.82 0.33
C GLY A 519 5.24 -30.49 1.05
N ILE A 520 4.15 -30.41 1.82
CA ILE A 520 3.72 -29.19 2.50
C ILE A 520 4.79 -28.71 3.49
N ARG A 521 5.21 -29.60 4.42
CA ARG A 521 6.15 -29.25 5.49
C ARG A 521 7.50 -28.76 4.95
N PRO A 522 8.23 -29.47 4.05
CA PRO A 522 9.52 -28.99 3.55
C PRO A 522 9.44 -27.65 2.82
N VAL A 523 8.41 -27.46 1.99
CA VAL A 523 8.21 -26.20 1.24
C VAL A 523 8.02 -25.01 2.19
N PHE A 524 7.15 -25.15 3.19
CA PHE A 524 6.93 -24.07 4.15
C PHE A 524 8.13 -23.84 5.07
N MET A 525 8.92 -24.87 5.40
CA MET A 525 10.20 -24.70 6.12
C MET A 525 11.18 -23.84 5.32
N ILE A 526 11.30 -24.08 3.99
CA ILE A 526 12.17 -23.28 3.11
C ILE A 526 11.67 -21.84 3.05
N ILE A 527 10.38 -21.62 2.78
CA ILE A 527 9.76 -20.30 2.68
C ILE A 527 9.96 -19.49 3.97
N SER A 528 9.70 -20.13 5.12
CA SER A 528 9.86 -19.51 6.43
C SER A 528 11.30 -19.10 6.69
N SER A 529 12.26 -19.97 6.32
CA SER A 529 13.70 -19.69 6.45
C SER A 529 14.13 -18.52 5.54
N VAL A 530 13.61 -18.47 4.31
CA VAL A 530 13.82 -17.32 3.41
C VAL A 530 13.26 -16.03 4.04
N GLN A 531 12.07 -16.09 4.65
CA GLN A 531 11.47 -14.93 5.31
C GLN A 531 12.29 -14.47 6.51
N VAL A 532 12.86 -15.40 7.31
CA VAL A 532 13.79 -15.05 8.40
C VAL A 532 14.99 -14.29 7.85
N VAL A 533 15.61 -14.79 6.76
CA VAL A 533 16.76 -14.12 6.12
C VAL A 533 16.35 -12.72 5.64
N VAL A 534 15.18 -12.58 5.00
CA VAL A 534 14.65 -11.27 4.57
C VAL A 534 14.49 -10.32 5.76
N CYS A 535 13.89 -10.78 6.86
CA CYS A 535 13.78 -9.95 8.06
C CYS A 535 15.14 -9.59 8.66
N CYS A 536 16.12 -10.49 8.61
CA CYS A 536 17.49 -10.22 9.08
C CYS A 536 18.22 -9.14 8.24
N THR A 537 17.82 -8.87 7.00
CA THR A 537 18.37 -7.74 6.23
C THR A 537 18.13 -6.38 6.91
N THR A 538 17.12 -6.31 7.79
CA THR A 538 16.84 -5.12 8.61
C THR A 538 18.02 -4.79 9.54
N VAL A 539 18.75 -5.78 10.03
CA VAL A 539 19.94 -5.58 10.87
C VAL A 539 21.02 -4.81 10.12
N LEU A 540 21.14 -5.05 8.80
CA LEU A 540 22.08 -4.30 7.95
C LEU A 540 21.68 -2.84 7.77
N MET A 541 20.38 -2.54 7.86
CA MET A 541 19.85 -1.19 7.72
C MET A 541 19.82 -0.42 9.05
N CYS A 542 19.82 -1.13 10.18
CA CYS A 542 19.86 -0.57 11.54
C CYS A 542 21.27 -0.63 12.13
N GLU A 543 21.54 0.19 13.14
CA GLU A 543 22.74 0.05 13.95
C GLU A 543 22.76 -1.27 14.72
N CYS A 544 23.88 -1.97 14.69
CA CYS A 544 24.08 -3.20 15.47
C CYS A 544 23.92 -3.00 16.99
N ASN A 545 24.04 -1.75 17.48
CA ASN A 545 23.90 -1.38 18.89
C ASN A 545 22.43 -1.35 19.39
N LEU A 546 21.43 -1.46 18.50
CA LEU A 546 20.02 -1.48 18.90
C LEU A 546 19.56 -2.84 19.45
N PHE A 547 20.31 -3.92 19.16
CA PHE A 547 20.03 -5.23 19.71
C PHE A 547 20.75 -5.42 21.04
N PRO A 548 20.01 -5.53 22.17
CA PRO A 548 20.61 -5.80 23.48
C PRO A 548 21.14 -7.25 23.64
N LEU A 549 21.17 -8.02 22.56
CA LEU A 549 21.84 -9.32 22.55
C LEU A 549 23.33 -9.10 22.25
N GLY A 550 24.10 -8.86 23.30
CA GLY A 550 25.57 -8.88 23.30
C GLY A 550 26.20 -10.24 22.92
N LEU A 551 25.64 -10.90 21.90
CA LEU A 551 26.05 -12.25 21.49
C LEU A 551 27.08 -12.27 20.36
N PHE A 552 27.43 -11.10 19.76
CA PHE A 552 28.31 -11.13 18.56
C PHE A 552 29.40 -10.05 18.47
N VAL A 553 29.62 -9.23 19.49
CA VAL A 553 30.78 -8.29 19.47
C VAL A 553 31.58 -8.46 20.76
N GLY A 554 32.74 -9.08 20.64
CA GLY A 554 33.74 -9.13 21.71
C GLY A 554 34.20 -7.71 22.07
N ASP A 555 34.34 -7.45 23.38
CA ASP A 555 34.97 -6.25 23.92
C ASP A 555 36.34 -6.03 23.26
N GLY A 556 36.51 -4.96 22.51
CA GLY A 556 37.86 -4.53 22.14
C GLY A 556 38.10 -4.03 20.72
N ALA A 557 37.12 -3.65 19.94
CA ALA A 557 37.36 -2.92 18.70
C ALA A 557 36.52 -1.64 18.68
N ASP A 558 37.17 -0.48 18.60
CA ASP A 558 36.60 0.78 18.17
C ASP A 558 36.15 0.66 16.70
N VAL A 559 35.20 -0.23 16.45
CA VAL A 559 34.50 -0.32 15.17
C VAL A 559 33.45 0.79 15.23
N GLU A 560 33.72 1.91 14.59
CA GLU A 560 32.69 2.84 14.18
C GLU A 560 31.66 2.04 13.37
N ALA A 561 30.63 1.53 14.04
CA ALA A 561 29.53 0.82 13.40
C ALA A 561 28.72 1.85 12.62
N ASP A 562 29.15 2.05 11.40
CA ASP A 562 28.52 2.97 10.44
C ASP A 562 27.10 2.47 10.10
N VAL A 563 26.10 3.24 10.47
CA VAL A 563 24.68 2.96 10.17
C VAL A 563 24.46 2.98 8.67
N PHE A 564 24.26 1.81 8.08
CA PHE A 564 24.08 1.72 6.63
C PHE A 564 22.84 2.51 6.16
N GLY A 565 21.74 2.54 6.93
CA GLY A 565 20.52 3.31 6.62
C GLY A 565 20.80 4.81 6.56
N LYS A 566 21.49 5.39 7.56
CA LYS A 566 21.87 6.81 7.59
C LYS A 566 22.88 7.15 6.49
N LYS A 567 23.89 6.31 6.28
CA LYS A 567 24.84 6.44 5.15
C LYS A 567 24.14 6.41 3.81
N ASN A 568 23.18 5.49 3.64
CA ASN A 568 22.37 5.40 2.44
C ASN A 568 21.57 6.69 2.20
N ARG A 569 20.88 7.23 3.21
CA ARG A 569 20.15 8.50 3.11
C ARG A 569 21.09 9.65 2.75
N SER A 570 22.24 9.77 3.40
CA SER A 570 23.21 10.85 3.13
C SER A 570 23.85 10.70 1.74
N PHE A 571 24.14 9.47 1.29
CA PHE A 571 24.66 9.21 -0.05
C PHE A 571 23.66 9.66 -1.13
N PHE A 572 22.38 9.26 -1.00
CA PHE A 572 21.36 9.63 -2.00
C PHE A 572 20.91 11.09 -1.90
N ALA A 573 21.10 11.74 -0.77
CA ALA A 573 20.92 13.19 -0.66
C ALA A 573 21.99 13.95 -1.46
N ARG A 574 23.23 13.42 -1.53
CA ARG A 574 24.33 14.02 -2.33
C ARG A 574 24.28 13.63 -3.80
N HIS A 575 23.81 12.41 -4.11
CA HIS A 575 23.79 11.85 -5.47
C HIS A 575 22.34 11.70 -5.92
N ASP A 576 21.85 12.69 -6.65
CA ASP A 576 20.50 12.64 -7.24
C ASP A 576 20.48 11.66 -8.42
N ILE A 577 20.15 10.38 -8.13
CA ILE A 577 20.09 9.32 -9.14
C ILE A 577 19.07 9.65 -10.25
N LEU A 578 17.93 10.23 -9.88
CA LEU A 578 16.91 10.62 -10.86
C LEU A 578 17.38 11.77 -11.73
N GLY A 579 18.16 12.71 -11.17
CA GLY A 579 18.80 13.79 -11.91
C GLY A 579 19.89 13.27 -12.85
N MET A 580 20.77 12.36 -12.37
CA MET A 580 21.84 11.74 -13.21
C MET A 580 21.25 10.98 -14.40
N LEU A 581 20.08 10.34 -14.26
CA LEU A 581 19.38 9.64 -15.32
C LEU A 581 18.45 10.55 -16.15
N ASN A 582 18.48 11.85 -15.91
CA ASN A 582 17.60 12.84 -16.54
C ASN A 582 16.09 12.53 -16.37
N LEU A 583 15.73 11.91 -15.23
CA LEU A 583 14.36 11.49 -14.90
C LEU A 583 13.67 12.43 -13.88
N ARG A 584 14.39 13.49 -13.41
CA ARG A 584 13.85 14.48 -12.46
C ARG A 584 12.89 15.47 -13.10
#